data_bf48e055f0c4a0099134bef546eca02d
#
_entry.id   bf48e055f0c4a0099134bef546eca02d
#
_cell.length_a   1.000
_cell.length_b   1.000
_cell.length_c   1.000
_cell.angle_alpha   90.00
_cell.angle_beta   90.00
_cell.angle_gamma   90.00
#
_symmetry.space_group_name_H-M   'P 1'
#
loop_
_entity.id
_entity.type
_entity.pdbx_description
1 polymer ?
#
loop_
_entity_poly.entity_id
_entity_poly.type
_entity_poly.pdbx_seq_one_letter_code
_entity_poly.pdbx_strand_id
1 'polypeptide(L)'
;MKNFAEKFLGANPELKKIEFIYVDFNGISRGKSASPKTLIKAASGGLKMPVSSYVLDIWGDNPKGTGLVMTTGDGDATCKVVENTLAVTPWSSNRTAQCLVSMEDNDGNPIYADPRNILKSVLNRFDELGLRPVIAP
;
A
#
# COMPACT_ATOMS: atom_id res chain seq x y z
N MET A 1 8.59 8.49 12.45
CA MET A 1 8.15 8.13 11.06
C MET A 1 8.61 9.11 9.97
N LYS A 2 8.64 10.42 10.18
CA LYS A 2 9.15 11.36 9.12
C LYS A 2 10.63 11.17 8.78
N ASN A 3 11.45 10.74 9.74
CA ASN A 3 12.90 10.66 9.59
C ASN A 3 13.38 9.69 8.47
N PHE A 4 12.70 8.54 8.26
CA PHE A 4 13.10 7.62 7.19
C PHE A 4 12.86 8.22 5.79
N ALA A 5 11.75 8.96 5.62
CA ALA A 5 11.42 9.59 4.36
C ALA A 5 12.42 10.68 3.99
N GLU A 6 12.77 11.54 4.95
CA GLU A 6 13.76 12.59 4.77
C GLU A 6 15.15 12.02 4.48
N LYS A 7 15.54 10.98 5.23
CA LYS A 7 16.82 10.26 5.02
C LYS A 7 16.89 9.64 3.63
N PHE A 8 15.81 8.97 3.19
CA PHE A 8 15.77 8.35 1.87
C PHE A 8 15.86 9.38 0.75
N LEU A 9 15.11 10.48 0.85
CA LEU A 9 15.14 11.57 -0.15
C LEU A 9 16.50 12.28 -0.17
N GLY A 10 17.12 12.48 0.99
CA GLY A 10 18.47 13.05 1.09
C GLY A 10 19.54 12.19 0.43
N ALA A 11 19.41 10.87 0.53
CA ALA A 11 20.29 9.90 -0.12
C ALA A 11 20.04 9.75 -1.64
N ASN A 12 18.88 10.18 -2.14
CA ASN A 12 18.46 10.03 -3.53
C ASN A 12 17.90 11.35 -4.10
N PRO A 13 18.70 12.43 -4.16
CA PRO A 13 18.23 13.76 -4.57
C PRO A 13 17.79 13.83 -6.04
N GLU A 14 18.23 12.88 -6.86
CA GLU A 14 17.93 12.81 -8.28
C GLU A 14 16.55 12.20 -8.59
N LEU A 15 15.83 11.68 -7.60
CA LEU A 15 14.51 11.09 -7.80
C LEU A 15 13.53 12.09 -8.39
N LYS A 16 12.78 11.64 -9.40
CA LYS A 16 11.74 12.44 -10.06
C LYS A 16 10.35 12.08 -9.63
N LYS A 17 10.13 10.81 -9.25
CA LYS A 17 8.82 10.32 -8.78
C LYS A 17 8.95 9.17 -7.80
N ILE A 18 7.88 8.96 -7.02
CA ILE A 18 7.68 7.78 -6.18
C ILE A 18 6.34 7.16 -6.52
N GLU A 19 6.32 5.86 -6.63
CA GLU A 19 5.12 5.04 -6.83
C GLU A 19 4.75 4.39 -5.50
N PHE A 20 3.58 4.76 -5.00
CA PHE A 20 2.96 4.18 -3.81
C PHE A 20 2.05 3.07 -4.29
N ILE A 21 2.43 1.83 -4.06
CA ILE A 21 1.77 0.65 -4.61
C ILE A 21 1.17 -0.25 -3.53
N TYR A 22 0.08 -0.88 -3.86
CA TYR A 22 -0.53 -1.99 -3.14
C TYR A 22 -0.99 -3.04 -4.16
N VAL A 23 -1.30 -4.23 -3.69
CA VAL A 23 -1.76 -5.33 -4.55
C VAL A 23 -3.22 -5.58 -4.25
N ASP A 24 -4.06 -5.64 -5.28
CA ASP A 24 -5.48 -5.97 -5.15
C ASP A 24 -5.73 -7.48 -5.05
N PHE A 25 -7.00 -7.89 -4.92
CA PHE A 25 -7.39 -9.30 -4.83
C PHE A 25 -7.09 -10.13 -6.08
N ASN A 26 -6.87 -9.48 -7.22
CA ASN A 26 -6.49 -10.15 -8.47
C ASN A 26 -4.96 -10.28 -8.63
N GLY A 27 -4.18 -9.83 -7.64
CA GLY A 27 -2.73 -9.79 -7.73
C GLY A 27 -2.19 -8.64 -8.58
N ILE A 28 -3.02 -7.66 -8.95
CA ILE A 28 -2.64 -6.53 -9.78
C ILE A 28 -2.06 -5.43 -8.89
N SER A 29 -0.87 -4.94 -9.24
CA SER A 29 -0.28 -3.77 -8.59
C SER A 29 -1.03 -2.51 -9.00
N ARG A 30 -1.60 -1.83 -8.01
CA ARG A 30 -2.31 -0.56 -8.14
C ARG A 30 -1.65 0.50 -7.28
N GLY A 31 -1.95 1.78 -7.53
CA GLY A 31 -1.41 2.84 -6.69
C GLY A 31 -1.39 4.21 -7.33
N LYS A 32 -0.59 5.09 -6.75
CA LYS A 32 -0.39 6.46 -7.23
C LYS A 32 1.08 6.76 -7.46
N SER A 33 1.36 7.43 -8.56
CA SER A 33 2.66 8.04 -8.83
C SER A 33 2.61 9.51 -8.40
N ALA A 34 3.60 9.97 -7.64
CA ALA A 34 3.64 11.33 -7.13
C ALA A 34 5.07 11.87 -7.05
N SER A 35 5.20 13.18 -6.77
CA SER A 35 6.51 13.79 -6.56
C SER A 35 7.21 13.21 -5.33
N PRO A 36 8.55 13.21 -5.27
CA PRO A 36 9.30 12.68 -4.14
C PRO A 36 8.90 13.30 -2.79
N LYS A 37 8.56 14.59 -2.75
CA LYS A 37 8.10 15.28 -1.54
C LYS A 37 6.83 14.66 -0.93
N THR A 38 6.02 13.98 -1.74
CA THR A 38 4.82 13.28 -1.27
C THR A 38 5.14 12.16 -0.29
N LEU A 39 6.37 11.61 -0.30
CA LEU A 39 6.80 10.60 0.66
C LEU A 39 6.74 11.11 2.11
N ILE A 40 7.14 12.36 2.34
CA ILE A 40 7.07 12.97 3.68
C ILE A 40 5.61 13.09 4.15
N LYS A 41 4.71 13.49 3.23
CA LYS A 41 3.28 13.55 3.49
C LYS A 41 2.70 12.16 3.76
N ALA A 42 3.06 11.17 2.95
CA ALA A 42 2.61 9.77 3.10
C ALA A 42 3.08 9.17 4.43
N ALA A 43 4.35 9.40 4.82
CA ALA A 43 4.90 8.98 6.10
C ALA A 43 4.17 9.59 7.32
N SER A 44 3.44 10.69 7.10
CA SER A 44 2.63 11.37 8.12
C SER A 44 1.13 11.04 8.04
N GLY A 45 0.74 10.03 7.22
CA GLY A 45 -0.67 9.65 7.03
C GLY A 45 -1.46 10.58 6.10
N GLY A 46 -0.79 11.44 5.34
CA GLY A 46 -1.45 12.35 4.41
C GLY A 46 -1.71 11.81 3.01
N LEU A 47 -1.37 10.55 2.73
CA LEU A 47 -1.70 9.87 1.48
C LEU A 47 -3.01 9.09 1.66
N LYS A 48 -3.94 9.29 0.73
CA LYS A 48 -5.24 8.61 0.76
C LYS A 48 -5.54 7.95 -0.58
N MET A 49 -6.22 6.80 -0.52
CA MET A 49 -6.70 6.05 -1.67
C MET A 49 -8.04 5.39 -1.37
N PRO A 50 -8.91 5.18 -2.39
CA PRO A 50 -10.22 4.57 -2.19
C PRO A 50 -10.10 3.08 -1.84
N VAL A 51 -10.87 2.64 -0.83
CA VAL A 51 -10.87 1.24 -0.36
C VAL A 51 -11.39 0.28 -1.44
N SER A 52 -12.35 0.74 -2.25
CA SER A 52 -12.92 -0.05 -3.36
C SER A 52 -11.86 -0.59 -4.33
N SER A 53 -10.75 0.11 -4.45
CA SER A 53 -9.67 -0.25 -5.36
C SER A 53 -8.97 -1.60 -5.04
N TYR A 54 -9.16 -2.16 -3.84
CA TYR A 54 -8.71 -3.52 -3.50
C TYR A 54 -9.54 -4.61 -4.16
N VAL A 55 -10.83 -4.35 -4.42
CA VAL A 55 -11.82 -5.36 -4.84
C VAL A 55 -12.31 -5.17 -6.27
N LEU A 56 -11.63 -4.34 -7.05
CA LEU A 56 -11.93 -4.23 -8.47
C LEU A 56 -11.80 -5.60 -9.16
N ASP A 57 -12.65 -5.86 -10.12
CA ASP A 57 -12.52 -7.05 -10.95
C ASP A 57 -11.34 -6.93 -11.94
N ILE A 58 -11.13 -7.95 -12.76
CA ILE A 58 -10.02 -7.97 -13.73
C ILE A 58 -10.16 -6.91 -14.83
N TRP A 59 -11.35 -6.36 -15.02
CA TRP A 59 -11.62 -5.28 -15.96
C TRP A 59 -11.44 -3.89 -15.35
N GLY A 60 -11.30 -3.83 -14.03
CA GLY A 60 -11.19 -2.58 -13.25
C GLY A 60 -12.54 -2.02 -12.83
N ASP A 61 -13.62 -2.79 -12.97
CA ASP A 61 -14.95 -2.42 -12.54
C ASP A 61 -15.21 -2.80 -11.08
N ASN A 62 -16.16 -2.11 -10.45
CA ASN A 62 -16.58 -2.42 -9.09
C ASN A 62 -17.60 -3.55 -9.06
N PRO A 63 -17.29 -4.75 -8.55
CA PRO A 63 -18.24 -5.85 -8.46
C PRO A 63 -19.41 -5.50 -7.53
N LYS A 64 -20.61 -5.86 -7.95
CA LYS A 64 -21.82 -5.66 -7.12
C LYS A 64 -21.75 -6.53 -5.87
N GLY A 65 -22.26 -6.00 -4.76
CA GLY A 65 -22.40 -6.76 -3.51
C GLY A 65 -21.17 -6.78 -2.60
N THR A 66 -20.07 -6.09 -2.94
CA THR A 66 -18.90 -5.96 -2.05
C THR A 66 -19.18 -5.09 -0.82
N GLY A 67 -20.20 -4.22 -0.87
CA GLY A 67 -20.50 -3.26 0.18
C GLY A 67 -19.49 -2.10 0.31
N LEU A 68 -18.42 -2.10 -0.47
CA LEU A 68 -17.34 -1.12 -0.32
C LEU A 68 -17.61 0.19 -1.06
N VAL A 69 -18.40 0.17 -2.14
CA VAL A 69 -18.61 1.35 -2.99
C VAL A 69 -20.01 1.93 -2.83
N MET A 70 -21.05 1.08 -2.94
CA MET A 70 -22.43 1.55 -3.11
C MET A 70 -23.12 1.95 -1.80
N THR A 71 -22.68 1.43 -0.66
CA THR A 71 -23.37 1.63 0.63
C THR A 71 -22.82 2.81 1.41
N THR A 72 -21.55 3.18 1.20
CA THR A 72 -20.85 4.19 2.01
C THR A 72 -20.29 5.36 1.20
N GLY A 73 -20.50 5.35 -0.13
CA GLY A 73 -19.68 6.14 -1.04
C GLY A 73 -18.27 5.57 -1.13
N ASP A 74 -17.49 5.95 -2.11
CA ASP A 74 -16.11 5.47 -2.28
C ASP A 74 -15.17 6.18 -1.30
N GLY A 75 -15.23 5.76 -0.03
CA GLY A 75 -14.47 6.37 1.05
C GLY A 75 -12.96 6.14 0.90
N ASP A 76 -12.20 7.22 1.08
CA ASP A 76 -10.74 7.15 1.11
C ASP A 76 -10.23 6.61 2.45
N ALA A 77 -9.34 5.64 2.40
CA ALA A 77 -8.55 5.19 3.55
C ALA A 77 -7.17 5.86 3.60
N THR A 78 -6.59 5.91 4.78
CA THR A 78 -5.24 6.42 5.00
C THR A 78 -4.20 5.38 4.61
N CYS A 79 -3.33 5.72 3.66
CA CYS A 79 -2.22 4.85 3.26
C CYS A 79 -1.04 5.00 4.20
N LYS A 80 -0.57 3.90 4.75
CA LYS A 80 0.66 3.79 5.54
C LYS A 80 1.78 3.20 4.70
N VAL A 81 2.89 3.89 4.63
CA VAL A 81 4.09 3.40 3.94
C VAL A 81 4.70 2.23 4.72
N VAL A 82 4.99 1.15 4.02
CA VAL A 82 5.76 0.02 4.57
C VAL A 82 7.25 0.33 4.36
N GLU A 83 7.91 0.86 5.39
CA GLU A 83 9.24 1.47 5.31
C GLU A 83 10.30 0.60 4.64
N ASN A 84 10.37 -0.68 4.99
CA ASN A 84 11.36 -1.63 4.49
C ASN A 84 11.13 -2.07 3.03
N THR A 85 10.11 -1.53 2.37
CA THR A 85 9.83 -1.77 0.95
C THR A 85 10.19 -0.59 0.05
N LEU A 86 10.63 0.52 0.64
CA LEU A 86 11.01 1.72 -0.10
C LEU A 86 12.37 1.51 -0.77
N ALA A 87 12.38 1.51 -2.10
CA ALA A 87 13.58 1.28 -2.89
C ALA A 87 13.56 2.07 -4.20
N VAL A 88 14.74 2.45 -4.69
CA VAL A 88 14.91 2.95 -6.05
C VAL A 88 14.73 1.80 -7.03
N THR A 89 13.94 2.01 -8.10
CA THR A 89 13.69 0.99 -9.12
C THR A 89 14.83 0.97 -10.14
N PRO A 90 15.66 -0.11 -10.18
CA PRO A 90 16.85 -0.14 -11.05
C PRO A 90 16.51 -0.22 -12.54
N TRP A 91 15.32 -0.71 -12.87
CA TRP A 91 14.84 -0.84 -14.25
C TRP A 91 14.21 0.44 -14.82
N SER A 92 13.99 1.46 -13.99
CA SER A 92 13.34 2.70 -14.43
C SER A 92 14.35 3.73 -14.86
N SER A 93 14.34 4.10 -16.15
CA SER A 93 15.12 5.24 -16.67
C SER A 93 14.71 6.59 -16.07
N ASN A 94 13.53 6.66 -15.47
CA ASN A 94 12.92 7.91 -14.97
C ASN A 94 13.28 8.24 -13.51
N ARG A 95 14.32 7.64 -12.93
CA ARG A 95 14.73 7.88 -11.53
C ARG A 95 13.54 7.80 -10.58
N THR A 96 12.91 6.64 -10.60
CA THR A 96 11.70 6.32 -9.83
C THR A 96 12.07 5.51 -8.60
N ALA A 97 11.40 5.75 -7.49
CA ALA A 97 11.37 4.85 -6.35
C ALA A 97 9.97 4.25 -6.20
N GLN A 98 9.89 3.10 -5.54
CA GLN A 98 8.64 2.43 -5.20
C GLN A 98 8.58 2.13 -3.72
N CYS A 99 7.40 2.13 -3.15
CA CYS A 99 7.14 1.56 -1.83
C CYS A 99 5.75 0.93 -1.79
N LEU A 100 5.62 -0.12 -0.98
CA LEU A 100 4.32 -0.67 -0.65
C LEU A 100 3.61 0.24 0.35
N VAL A 101 2.29 0.30 0.22
CA VAL A 101 1.41 0.92 1.21
C VAL A 101 0.37 -0.10 1.67
N SER A 102 -0.10 0.07 2.90
CA SER A 102 -1.23 -0.62 3.48
C SER A 102 -2.24 0.42 3.91
N MET A 103 -3.54 0.09 3.93
CA MET A 103 -4.57 1.08 4.24
C MET A 103 -5.15 0.87 5.62
N GLU A 104 -5.46 1.99 6.28
CA GLU A 104 -6.14 2.07 7.58
C GLU A 104 -7.40 2.94 7.45
N ASP A 105 -8.41 2.61 8.24
CA ASP A 105 -9.61 3.43 8.37
C ASP A 105 -9.35 4.74 9.14
N ASN A 106 -10.40 5.51 9.41
CA ASN A 106 -10.27 6.78 10.13
C ASN A 106 -9.90 6.61 11.61
N ASP A 107 -10.14 5.44 12.18
CA ASP A 107 -9.81 5.09 13.57
C ASP A 107 -8.40 4.46 13.68
N GLY A 108 -7.72 4.27 12.54
CA GLY A 108 -6.39 3.67 12.47
C GLY A 108 -6.39 2.14 12.44
N ASN A 109 -7.55 1.52 12.24
CA ASN A 109 -7.63 0.07 12.10
C ASN A 109 -7.24 -0.37 10.68
N PRO A 110 -6.57 -1.50 10.53
CA PRO A 110 -6.26 -2.06 9.23
C PRO A 110 -7.54 -2.35 8.43
N ILE A 111 -7.56 -1.93 7.16
CA ILE A 111 -8.68 -2.26 6.27
C ILE A 111 -8.74 -3.76 6.05
N TYR A 112 -9.93 -4.36 6.31
CA TYR A 112 -10.16 -5.81 6.19
C TYR A 112 -10.01 -6.33 4.73
N ALA A 113 -10.26 -5.47 3.75
CA ALA A 113 -10.14 -5.78 2.33
C ALA A 113 -8.69 -5.62 1.79
N ASP A 114 -7.71 -5.30 2.64
CA ASP A 114 -6.30 -5.28 2.23
C ASP A 114 -5.71 -6.70 2.28
N PRO A 115 -5.33 -7.31 1.13
CA PRO A 115 -4.76 -8.66 1.09
C PRO A 115 -3.54 -8.84 2.01
N ARG A 116 -2.73 -7.80 2.21
CA ARG A 116 -1.59 -7.85 3.15
C ARG A 116 -2.05 -7.97 4.59
N ASN A 117 -3.14 -7.33 4.97
CA ASN A 117 -3.68 -7.43 6.33
C ASN A 117 -4.28 -8.82 6.57
N ILE A 118 -4.93 -9.41 5.56
CA ILE A 118 -5.39 -10.79 5.61
C ILE A 118 -4.22 -11.75 5.81
N LEU A 119 -3.16 -11.60 5.01
CA LEU A 119 -1.95 -12.43 5.15
C LEU A 119 -1.32 -12.28 6.53
N LYS A 120 -1.17 -11.06 7.05
CA LYS A 120 -0.65 -10.83 8.41
C LYS A 120 -1.50 -11.53 9.48
N SER A 121 -2.82 -11.46 9.35
CA SER A 121 -3.74 -12.14 10.27
C SER A 121 -3.53 -13.66 10.27
N VAL A 122 -3.33 -14.26 9.08
CA VAL A 122 -3.02 -15.69 8.96
C VAL A 122 -1.65 -16.02 9.57
N LEU A 123 -0.62 -15.21 9.29
CA LEU A 123 0.72 -15.42 9.84
C LEU A 123 0.74 -15.34 11.37
N ASN A 124 0.00 -14.40 11.96
CA ASN A 124 -0.15 -14.31 13.41
C ASN A 124 -0.73 -15.60 14.01
N ARG A 125 -1.73 -16.23 13.34
CA ARG A 125 -2.27 -17.52 13.79
C ARG A 125 -1.25 -18.65 13.72
N PHE A 126 -0.33 -18.63 12.74
CA PHE A 126 0.78 -19.59 12.72
C PHE A 126 1.72 -19.36 13.91
N ASP A 127 2.06 -18.11 14.20
CA ASP A 127 2.93 -17.76 15.34
C ASP A 127 2.30 -18.19 16.68
N GLU A 128 0.99 -18.01 16.88
CA GLU A 128 0.25 -18.46 18.06
C GLU A 128 0.33 -19.97 18.26
N LEU A 129 0.44 -20.75 17.18
CA LEU A 129 0.60 -22.20 17.20
C LEU A 129 2.07 -22.66 17.27
N GLY A 130 3.02 -21.73 17.33
CA GLY A 130 4.45 -22.02 17.27
C GLY A 130 4.92 -22.57 15.92
N LEU A 131 4.16 -22.32 14.85
CA LEU A 131 4.44 -22.79 13.50
C LEU A 131 5.01 -21.67 12.64
N ARG A 132 5.92 -22.01 11.76
CA ARG A 132 6.47 -21.08 10.76
C ARG A 132 6.12 -21.53 9.36
N PRO A 133 5.30 -20.77 8.60
CA PRO A 133 4.98 -21.13 7.22
C PRO A 133 6.21 -20.94 6.33
N VAL A 134 6.40 -21.86 5.40
CA VAL A 134 7.42 -21.80 4.36
C VAL A 134 6.70 -21.79 3.00
N ILE A 135 6.98 -20.79 2.18
CA ILE A 135 6.43 -20.67 0.83
C ILE A 135 7.58 -20.83 -0.15
N ALA A 136 7.44 -21.77 -1.06
CA ALA A 136 8.33 -21.94 -2.21
C ALA A 136 7.56 -21.52 -3.47
N PRO A 137 7.87 -20.36 -4.09
CA PRO A 137 7.24 -19.91 -5.33
C PRO A 137 7.69 -20.72 -6.55
#